data_930f290774c1453a79c2e6ac5773d101
#
_entry.id   930f290774c1453a79c2e6ac5773d101
#
_cell.length_a   1.000
_cell.length_b   1.000
_cell.length_c   1.000
_cell.angle_alpha   90.00
_cell.angle_beta   90.00
_cell.angle_gamma   90.00
#
_symmetry.space_group_name_H-M   'P 1'
#
loop_
_entity.id
_entity.type
_entity.pdbx_description
1 polymer ?
#
loop_
_entity_poly.entity_id
_entity_poly.type
_entity_poly.pdbx_seq_one_letter_code
_entity_poly.pdbx_strand_id
1 'polypeptide(L)'
;MRRIVWWCAAVCCVAVLFGACKEEVKNNRPFVYFKNYQRTFNDLNDRHLSSAKRLGITPLTSSVELKKADRTLKEIKTCSLFKVDKLTHSEPYLVPEACDLLGTIARNFKDSLYQRGLPSHSIIVTSVLRTGSSVKNLRKKNINASANSAHVYGTTFDVAYARFEKDGRKNAPVEKLKSVLADVLQDLRLQKKCYVRYEYKQGCFHITVR
;
A
#
# COMPACT_ATOMS: atom_id res chain seq x y z
N MET A 1 31.01 74.54 -30.80
CA MET A 1 29.86 73.72 -31.28
C MET A 1 30.31 72.25 -31.17
N ARG A 2 29.85 71.54 -30.12
CA ARG A 2 30.14 70.15 -29.89
C ARG A 2 28.93 69.32 -30.35
N ARG A 3 29.13 68.42 -31.31
CA ARG A 3 28.14 67.47 -31.80
C ARG A 3 28.11 66.24 -30.87
N ILE A 4 26.99 65.97 -30.22
CA ILE A 4 26.70 64.79 -29.42
C ILE A 4 26.22 63.71 -30.37
N VAL A 5 26.98 62.59 -30.48
CA VAL A 5 26.60 61.43 -31.26
C VAL A 5 25.90 60.45 -30.28
N TRP A 6 24.60 60.19 -30.54
CA TRP A 6 23.85 59.19 -29.81
C TRP A 6 24.11 57.81 -30.40
N TRP A 7 24.66 56.89 -29.59
CA TRP A 7 24.73 55.49 -29.92
C TRP A 7 23.49 54.79 -29.43
N CYS A 8 22.65 54.33 -30.36
CA CYS A 8 21.54 53.41 -30.06
C CYS A 8 22.14 52.00 -29.91
N ALA A 9 22.21 51.51 -28.69
CA ALA A 9 22.53 50.12 -28.43
C ALA A 9 21.28 49.28 -28.65
N ALA A 10 21.26 48.51 -29.73
CA ALA A 10 20.22 47.49 -29.97
C ALA A 10 20.49 46.30 -29.06
N VAL A 11 19.63 46.13 -28.05
CA VAL A 11 19.64 44.93 -27.20
C VAL A 11 18.89 43.83 -27.96
N CYS A 12 19.63 42.89 -28.54
CA CYS A 12 19.10 41.65 -29.07
C CYS A 12 18.70 40.73 -27.90
N CYS A 13 17.42 40.67 -27.57
CA CYS A 13 16.87 39.61 -26.70
C CYS A 13 16.89 38.29 -27.45
N VAL A 14 17.90 37.46 -27.18
CA VAL A 14 17.91 36.04 -27.57
C VAL A 14 17.01 35.31 -26.60
N ALA A 15 15.77 35.04 -27.00
CA ALA A 15 14.87 34.11 -26.28
C ALA A 15 15.40 32.69 -26.48
N VAL A 16 16.13 32.18 -25.49
CA VAL A 16 16.49 30.76 -25.43
C VAL A 16 15.24 29.98 -25.06
N LEU A 17 14.60 29.41 -26.07
CA LEU A 17 13.52 28.42 -25.87
C LEU A 17 14.17 27.15 -25.29
N PHE A 18 14.17 27.02 -23.97
CA PHE A 18 14.37 25.73 -23.33
C PHE A 18 13.19 24.85 -23.67
N GLY A 19 13.27 24.15 -24.79
CA GLY A 19 12.43 23.01 -25.06
C GLY A 19 12.74 21.96 -24.00
N ALA A 20 11.88 21.88 -22.98
CA ALA A 20 11.90 20.75 -22.07
C ALA A 20 11.57 19.49 -22.89
N CYS A 21 12.60 18.80 -23.39
CA CYS A 21 12.48 17.41 -23.80
C CYS A 21 11.97 16.65 -22.57
N LYS A 22 10.66 16.37 -22.52
CA LYS A 22 10.17 15.28 -21.70
C LYS A 22 10.78 14.02 -22.30
N GLU A 23 11.87 13.54 -21.69
CA GLU A 23 12.32 12.18 -21.93
C GLU A 23 11.11 11.29 -21.63
N GLU A 24 10.51 10.72 -22.66
CA GLU A 24 9.63 9.57 -22.50
C GLU A 24 10.48 8.47 -21.86
N VAL A 25 10.40 8.37 -20.55
CA VAL A 25 10.96 7.23 -19.80
C VAL A 25 10.35 5.99 -20.43
N LYS A 26 11.14 5.30 -21.28
CA LYS A 26 10.74 4.04 -21.88
C LYS A 26 10.46 3.08 -20.74
N ASN A 27 9.18 2.90 -20.41
CA ASN A 27 8.67 2.04 -19.37
C ASN A 27 8.85 0.58 -19.81
N ASN A 28 9.98 -0.02 -19.46
CA ASN A 28 10.35 -1.38 -19.87
C ASN A 28 10.62 -2.33 -18.69
N ARG A 29 10.09 -2.02 -17.49
CA ARG A 29 10.21 -2.99 -16.41
C ARG A 29 9.38 -4.23 -16.75
N PRO A 30 9.97 -5.44 -16.87
CA PRO A 30 9.24 -6.65 -17.23
C PRO A 30 8.23 -7.04 -16.14
N PHE A 31 7.17 -7.75 -16.54
CA PHE A 31 6.25 -8.35 -15.58
C PHE A 31 6.87 -9.58 -14.95
N VAL A 32 6.80 -9.67 -13.63
CA VAL A 32 7.16 -10.88 -12.88
C VAL A 32 5.90 -11.69 -12.67
N TYR A 33 5.83 -12.86 -13.29
CA TYR A 33 4.70 -13.77 -13.11
C TYR A 33 5.05 -14.88 -12.12
N PHE A 34 4.31 -14.93 -11.04
CA PHE A 34 4.45 -15.98 -10.03
C PHE A 34 3.67 -17.21 -10.47
N LYS A 35 4.34 -18.34 -10.67
CA LYS A 35 3.69 -19.62 -11.05
C LYS A 35 2.68 -20.09 -9.99
N ASN A 36 2.97 -19.81 -8.71
CA ASN A 36 2.11 -20.18 -7.60
C ASN A 36 2.24 -19.15 -6.49
N TYR A 37 1.25 -18.25 -6.38
CA TYR A 37 1.19 -17.22 -5.35
C TYR A 37 1.15 -17.79 -3.94
N GLN A 38 0.40 -18.89 -3.75
CA GLN A 38 0.23 -19.53 -2.45
C GLN A 38 1.53 -20.14 -1.93
N ARG A 39 2.35 -20.68 -2.84
CA ARG A 39 3.68 -21.21 -2.49
C ARG A 39 4.69 -20.08 -2.25
N THR A 40 4.61 -19.01 -3.02
CA THR A 40 5.53 -17.87 -2.91
C THR A 40 5.28 -17.05 -1.64
N PHE A 41 4.02 -16.75 -1.35
CA PHE A 41 3.62 -15.92 -0.21
C PHE A 41 2.95 -16.78 0.86
N ASN A 42 3.75 -17.56 1.57
CA ASN A 42 3.30 -18.52 2.57
C ASN A 42 3.99 -18.34 3.92
N ASP A 43 4.33 -17.11 4.29
CA ASP A 43 4.90 -16.85 5.61
C ASP A 43 3.98 -17.43 6.70
N LEU A 44 4.58 -18.11 7.66
CA LEU A 44 3.85 -18.84 8.70
C LEU A 44 3.15 -17.88 9.65
N ASN A 45 1.96 -18.23 10.10
CA ASN A 45 1.19 -17.43 11.06
C ASN A 45 1.97 -17.07 12.32
N ASP A 46 2.81 -17.98 12.81
CA ASP A 46 3.63 -17.75 14.00
C ASP A 46 4.63 -16.60 13.81
N ARG A 47 5.18 -16.44 12.60
CA ARG A 47 6.05 -15.30 12.26
C ARG A 47 5.27 -13.99 12.25
N HIS A 48 4.09 -13.97 11.63
CA HIS A 48 3.18 -12.83 11.67
C HIS A 48 2.83 -12.46 13.11
N LEU A 49 2.41 -13.44 13.91
CA LEU A 49 2.00 -13.24 15.29
C LEU A 49 3.16 -12.79 16.19
N SER A 50 4.35 -13.35 16.03
CA SER A 50 5.54 -12.96 16.80
C SER A 50 5.92 -11.51 16.52
N SER A 51 5.94 -11.09 15.24
CA SER A 51 6.21 -9.70 14.88
C SER A 51 5.11 -8.77 15.39
N ALA A 52 3.84 -9.19 15.25
CA ALA A 52 2.70 -8.41 15.71
C ALA A 52 2.75 -8.16 17.22
N LYS A 53 3.05 -9.16 18.03
CA LYS A 53 3.20 -9.03 19.49
C LYS A 53 4.34 -8.09 19.86
N ARG A 54 5.44 -8.14 19.13
CA ARG A 54 6.64 -7.32 19.44
C ARG A 54 6.44 -5.84 19.09
N LEU A 55 5.76 -5.53 17.99
CA LEU A 55 5.64 -4.18 17.44
C LEU A 55 4.27 -3.53 17.70
N GLY A 56 3.29 -4.31 18.09
CA GLY A 56 1.92 -3.86 18.18
C GLY A 56 1.52 -3.33 19.55
N ILE A 57 0.23 -3.06 19.65
CA ILE A 57 -0.44 -2.68 20.91
C ILE A 57 -0.81 -3.93 21.70
N THR A 58 -1.11 -3.76 22.99
CA THR A 58 -1.89 -4.74 23.76
C THR A 58 -3.29 -4.87 23.14
N PRO A 59 -3.76 -6.11 22.85
CA PRO A 59 -5.05 -6.31 22.21
C PRO A 59 -6.21 -5.67 22.98
N LEU A 60 -7.01 -4.89 22.26
CA LEU A 60 -8.19 -4.22 22.82
C LEU A 60 -9.40 -5.15 22.81
N THR A 61 -10.23 -5.09 23.84
CA THR A 61 -11.46 -5.89 23.93
C THR A 61 -12.54 -5.36 22.98
N SER A 62 -12.65 -4.04 22.85
CA SER A 62 -13.66 -3.37 22.02
C SER A 62 -13.13 -2.07 21.42
N SER A 63 -13.85 -1.53 20.43
CA SER A 63 -13.52 -0.24 19.78
C SER A 63 -13.61 0.97 20.74
N VAL A 64 -14.36 0.86 21.83
CA VAL A 64 -14.44 1.91 22.86
C VAL A 64 -13.08 2.13 23.52
N GLU A 65 -12.24 1.11 23.54
CA GLU A 65 -10.89 1.16 24.16
C GLU A 65 -9.80 1.74 23.25
N LEU A 66 -10.11 2.13 22.02
CA LEU A 66 -9.10 2.67 21.07
C LEU A 66 -8.27 3.81 21.64
N LYS A 67 -8.91 4.69 22.45
CA LYS A 67 -8.23 5.81 23.13
C LYS A 67 -7.32 5.37 24.29
N LYS A 68 -7.42 4.12 24.72
CA LYS A 68 -6.64 3.53 25.83
C LYS A 68 -5.51 2.64 25.34
N ALA A 69 -5.25 2.62 24.02
CA ALA A 69 -4.15 1.83 23.47
C ALA A 69 -2.82 2.29 24.11
N ASP A 70 -2.00 1.30 24.47
CA ASP A 70 -0.69 1.50 25.10
C ASP A 70 0.39 2.04 24.15
N ARG A 71 0.09 2.07 22.85
CA ARG A 71 0.89 2.70 21.79
C ARG A 71 0.03 3.58 20.90
N THR A 72 0.66 4.54 20.25
CA THR A 72 0.00 5.41 19.26
C THR A 72 -0.62 4.58 18.13
N LEU A 73 -1.88 4.85 17.86
CA LEU A 73 -2.60 4.35 16.68
C LEU A 73 -2.89 5.51 15.74
N LYS A 74 -2.61 5.32 14.47
CA LYS A 74 -2.95 6.26 13.38
C LYS A 74 -4.21 5.79 12.67
N GLU A 75 -5.19 6.66 12.51
CA GLU A 75 -6.35 6.40 11.67
C GLU A 75 -5.94 6.41 10.20
N ILE A 76 -6.34 5.39 9.44
CA ILE A 76 -6.16 5.35 8.00
C ILE A 76 -7.49 5.72 7.30
N LYS A 77 -7.38 6.53 6.25
CA LYS A 77 -8.50 6.98 5.43
C LYS A 77 -8.18 6.80 3.96
N THR A 78 -9.19 6.64 3.13
CA THR A 78 -9.03 6.65 1.67
C THR A 78 -8.30 7.94 1.26
N CYS A 79 -7.27 7.79 0.45
CA CYS A 79 -6.45 8.88 -0.06
C CYS A 79 -6.02 8.58 -1.52
N SER A 80 -5.20 9.44 -2.10
CA SER A 80 -4.69 9.26 -3.46
C SER A 80 -3.81 8.01 -3.66
N LEU A 81 -3.34 7.38 -2.58
CA LEU A 81 -2.46 6.20 -2.64
C LEU A 81 -3.23 4.90 -2.54
N PHE A 82 -4.25 4.84 -1.68
CA PHE A 82 -5.03 3.63 -1.44
C PHE A 82 -6.46 3.96 -1.04
N LYS A 83 -7.36 3.01 -1.28
CA LYS A 83 -8.73 3.04 -0.79
C LYS A 83 -8.86 2.16 0.44
N VAL A 84 -9.57 2.64 1.45
CA VAL A 84 -10.04 1.83 2.58
C VAL A 84 -11.47 1.40 2.28
N ASP A 85 -11.69 0.09 2.26
CA ASP A 85 -13.00 -0.48 1.99
C ASP A 85 -13.97 -0.29 3.19
N LYS A 86 -15.24 -0.62 3.01
CA LYS A 86 -16.17 -0.66 4.14
C LYS A 86 -15.74 -1.75 5.12
N LEU A 87 -15.16 -1.32 6.23
CA LEU A 87 -14.68 -2.22 7.28
C LEU A 87 -15.87 -2.70 8.13
N THR A 88 -16.14 -4.01 8.13
CA THR A 88 -17.27 -4.61 8.90
C THR A 88 -16.84 -5.29 10.19
N HIS A 89 -15.57 -5.68 10.27
CA HIS A 89 -15.00 -6.44 11.38
C HIS A 89 -13.62 -5.96 11.80
N SER A 90 -13.28 -4.72 11.46
CA SER A 90 -12.00 -4.09 11.85
C SER A 90 -12.18 -2.57 11.94
N GLU A 91 -11.33 -1.95 12.75
CA GLU A 91 -11.30 -0.52 12.98
C GLU A 91 -10.19 0.11 12.13
N PRO A 92 -10.36 1.29 11.52
CA PRO A 92 -9.43 1.89 10.56
C PRO A 92 -8.15 2.45 11.22
N TYR A 93 -7.50 1.65 12.05
CA TYR A 93 -6.33 2.06 12.81
C TYR A 93 -5.17 1.10 12.62
N LEU A 94 -3.95 1.66 12.58
CA LEU A 94 -2.69 0.91 12.54
C LEU A 94 -1.65 1.61 13.43
N VAL A 95 -0.65 0.86 13.90
CA VAL A 95 0.56 1.46 14.47
C VAL A 95 1.32 2.25 13.41
N PRO A 96 2.13 3.26 13.77
CA PRO A 96 2.86 4.11 12.82
C PRO A 96 3.65 3.30 11.79
N GLU A 97 4.37 2.28 12.21
CA GLU A 97 5.22 1.44 11.36
C GLU A 97 4.40 0.69 10.29
N ALA A 98 3.19 0.25 10.63
CA ALA A 98 2.28 -0.41 9.67
C ALA A 98 1.65 0.60 8.70
N CYS A 99 1.35 1.83 9.15
CA CYS A 99 0.93 2.92 8.27
C CYS A 99 2.00 3.26 7.23
N ASP A 100 3.27 3.36 7.67
CA ASP A 100 4.39 3.70 6.81
C ASP A 100 4.66 2.58 5.78
N LEU A 101 4.54 1.32 6.20
CA LEU A 101 4.61 0.16 5.30
C LEU A 101 3.47 0.19 4.26
N LEU A 102 2.23 0.42 4.68
CA LEU A 102 1.07 0.53 3.77
C LEU A 102 1.28 1.64 2.74
N GLY A 103 1.73 2.83 3.20
CA GLY A 103 2.07 3.95 2.32
C GLY A 103 3.18 3.61 1.34
N THR A 104 4.21 2.86 1.77
CA THR A 104 5.31 2.42 0.92
C THR A 104 4.84 1.42 -0.13
N ILE A 105 4.03 0.41 0.25
CA ILE A 105 3.44 -0.54 -0.70
C ILE A 105 2.63 0.20 -1.76
N ALA A 106 1.78 1.15 -1.35
CA ALA A 106 0.89 1.88 -2.25
C ALA A 106 1.67 2.77 -3.24
N ARG A 107 2.70 3.48 -2.79
CA ARG A 107 3.60 4.25 -3.67
C ARG A 107 4.33 3.36 -4.65
N ASN A 108 5.01 2.33 -4.15
CA ASN A 108 5.77 1.40 -5.00
C ASN A 108 4.86 0.70 -6.04
N PHE A 109 3.61 0.40 -5.69
CA PHE A 109 2.64 -0.15 -6.61
C PHE A 109 2.33 0.83 -7.75
N LYS A 110 2.01 2.10 -7.44
CA LYS A 110 1.73 3.13 -8.45
C LYS A 110 2.95 3.39 -9.35
N ASP A 111 4.13 3.52 -8.77
CA ASP A 111 5.39 3.72 -9.51
C ASP A 111 5.68 2.53 -10.43
N SER A 112 5.43 1.31 -9.93
CA SER A 112 5.59 0.09 -10.72
C SER A 112 4.58 -0.04 -11.86
N LEU A 113 3.34 0.45 -11.70
CA LEU A 113 2.36 0.55 -12.78
C LEU A 113 2.83 1.55 -13.83
N TYR A 114 3.26 2.73 -13.41
CA TYR A 114 3.78 3.76 -14.31
C TYR A 114 4.96 3.25 -15.14
N GLN A 115 5.96 2.62 -14.49
CA GLN A 115 7.12 2.03 -15.15
C GLN A 115 6.78 0.92 -16.15
N ARG A 116 5.60 0.32 -16.08
CA ARG A 116 5.12 -0.73 -16.98
C ARG A 116 4.10 -0.23 -17.99
N GLY A 117 3.88 1.10 -18.06
CA GLY A 117 2.91 1.71 -18.98
C GLY A 117 1.46 1.31 -18.68
N LEU A 118 1.17 0.89 -17.44
CA LEU A 118 -0.20 0.55 -17.02
C LEU A 118 -0.94 1.78 -16.52
N PRO A 119 -2.27 1.83 -16.74
CA PRO A 119 -3.12 2.86 -16.13
C PRO A 119 -2.99 2.85 -14.61
N SER A 120 -3.04 4.04 -13.99
CA SER A 120 -2.98 4.20 -12.55
C SER A 120 -4.17 3.53 -11.86
N HIS A 121 -3.88 2.75 -10.83
CA HIS A 121 -4.82 2.13 -9.93
C HIS A 121 -4.31 2.24 -8.49
N SER A 122 -5.22 2.26 -7.55
CA SER A 122 -4.92 2.22 -6.12
C SER A 122 -5.24 0.85 -5.53
N ILE A 123 -4.43 0.40 -4.58
CA ILE A 123 -4.71 -0.80 -3.79
C ILE A 123 -5.91 -0.56 -2.88
N ILE A 124 -6.62 -1.64 -2.50
CA ILE A 124 -7.78 -1.59 -1.61
C ILE A 124 -7.44 -2.33 -0.32
N VAL A 125 -7.51 -1.62 0.81
CA VAL A 125 -7.34 -2.17 2.14
C VAL A 125 -8.68 -2.73 2.61
N THR A 126 -8.72 -4.02 2.97
CA THR A 126 -9.96 -4.75 3.29
C THR A 126 -10.11 -5.11 4.76
N SER A 127 -9.02 -5.12 5.53
CA SER A 127 -9.03 -5.38 6.96
C SER A 127 -7.80 -4.74 7.60
N VAL A 128 -7.95 -4.29 8.85
CA VAL A 128 -6.91 -3.64 9.65
C VAL A 128 -7.03 -4.05 11.12
N LEU A 129 -6.92 -3.14 12.10
CA LEU A 129 -7.03 -3.46 13.51
C LEU A 129 -8.34 -4.18 13.84
N ARG A 130 -8.24 -5.30 14.52
CA ARG A 130 -9.40 -6.02 15.09
C ARG A 130 -9.39 -5.95 16.60
N THR A 131 -10.58 -5.83 17.19
CA THR A 131 -10.76 -5.95 18.64
C THR A 131 -11.21 -7.37 19.01
N GLY A 132 -11.11 -7.74 20.27
CA GLY A 132 -11.58 -9.04 20.75
C GLY A 132 -13.05 -9.30 20.41
N SER A 133 -13.92 -8.29 20.55
CA SER A 133 -15.33 -8.38 20.18
C SER A 133 -15.51 -8.59 18.67
N SER A 134 -14.74 -7.90 17.82
CA SER A 134 -14.83 -8.08 16.37
C SER A 134 -14.34 -9.47 15.93
N VAL A 135 -13.27 -10.00 16.53
CA VAL A 135 -12.78 -11.37 16.29
C VAL A 135 -13.84 -12.40 16.71
N LYS A 136 -14.44 -12.23 17.89
CA LYS A 136 -15.52 -13.12 18.38
C LYS A 136 -16.71 -13.14 17.41
N ASN A 137 -17.13 -11.98 16.92
CA ASN A 137 -18.23 -11.87 15.96
C ASN A 137 -17.88 -12.45 14.58
N LEU A 138 -16.64 -12.25 14.11
CA LEU A 138 -16.15 -12.84 12.87
C LEU A 138 -16.16 -14.39 12.97
N ARG A 139 -15.71 -14.96 14.08
CA ARG A 139 -15.68 -16.41 14.31
C ARG A 139 -17.05 -17.06 14.32
N LYS A 140 -18.09 -16.35 14.75
CA LYS A 140 -19.49 -16.85 14.66
C LYS A 140 -19.93 -17.06 13.21
N LYS A 141 -19.38 -16.26 12.26
CA LYS A 141 -19.70 -16.33 10.84
C LYS A 141 -18.70 -17.15 10.04
N ASN A 142 -17.46 -17.26 10.52
CA ASN A 142 -16.37 -17.95 9.85
C ASN A 142 -15.53 -18.73 10.86
N ILE A 143 -15.80 -20.04 10.96
CA ILE A 143 -15.12 -20.96 11.88
C ILE A 143 -13.60 -21.01 11.66
N ASN A 144 -13.14 -20.70 10.42
CA ASN A 144 -11.71 -20.68 10.09
C ASN A 144 -10.99 -19.40 10.55
N ALA A 145 -11.71 -18.40 11.09
CA ALA A 145 -11.09 -17.20 11.64
C ALA A 145 -10.30 -17.56 12.90
N SER A 146 -8.98 -17.32 12.87
CA SER A 146 -8.09 -17.62 13.98
C SER A 146 -8.44 -16.82 15.24
N ALA A 147 -8.47 -17.49 16.39
CA ALA A 147 -8.54 -16.81 17.69
C ALA A 147 -7.29 -15.95 17.94
N ASN A 148 -6.14 -16.37 17.42
CA ASN A 148 -4.85 -15.71 17.51
C ASN A 148 -4.58 -14.89 16.24
N SER A 149 -5.34 -13.85 16.02
CA SER A 149 -5.19 -12.99 14.83
C SER A 149 -4.13 -11.92 15.04
N ALA A 150 -3.16 -11.80 14.13
CA ALA A 150 -2.16 -10.74 14.14
C ALA A 150 -2.79 -9.33 14.01
N HIS A 151 -3.99 -9.22 13.46
CA HIS A 151 -4.73 -7.95 13.36
C HIS A 151 -5.05 -7.29 14.70
N VAL A 152 -5.13 -8.04 15.81
CA VAL A 152 -5.47 -7.45 17.12
C VAL A 152 -4.36 -6.56 17.68
N TYR A 153 -3.17 -6.60 17.09
CA TYR A 153 -2.01 -5.83 17.51
C TYR A 153 -1.82 -4.51 16.72
N GLY A 154 -2.68 -4.23 15.70
CA GLY A 154 -2.57 -3.01 14.89
C GLY A 154 -1.39 -2.95 13.91
N THR A 155 -0.66 -4.04 13.74
CA THR A 155 0.55 -4.17 12.89
C THR A 155 0.26 -4.83 11.55
N THR A 156 -0.97 -5.25 11.33
CA THR A 156 -1.36 -6.14 10.24
C THR A 156 -2.55 -5.58 9.48
N PHE A 157 -2.49 -5.70 8.17
CA PHE A 157 -3.56 -5.28 7.27
C PHE A 157 -3.68 -6.23 6.07
N ASP A 158 -4.89 -6.29 5.50
CA ASP A 158 -5.18 -7.09 4.32
C ASP A 158 -5.37 -6.16 3.12
N VAL A 159 -4.76 -6.52 1.97
CA VAL A 159 -4.88 -5.80 0.70
C VAL A 159 -5.49 -6.74 -0.34
N ALA A 160 -6.58 -6.32 -0.97
CA ALA A 160 -7.22 -7.09 -2.03
C ALA A 160 -6.27 -7.30 -3.21
N TYR A 161 -6.28 -8.50 -3.80
CA TYR A 161 -5.61 -8.79 -5.06
C TYR A 161 -6.57 -9.13 -6.20
N ALA A 162 -7.85 -9.33 -5.88
CA ALA A 162 -8.89 -9.65 -6.86
C ALA A 162 -9.60 -8.40 -7.41
N ARG A 163 -9.35 -7.24 -6.83
CA ARG A 163 -9.92 -5.94 -7.22
C ARG A 163 -9.02 -4.79 -6.82
N PHE A 164 -9.08 -3.71 -7.59
CA PHE A 164 -8.31 -2.49 -7.41
C PHE A 164 -9.20 -1.29 -7.67
N GLU A 165 -8.90 -0.15 -7.04
CA GLU A 165 -9.59 1.09 -7.34
C GLU A 165 -8.98 1.72 -8.58
N LYS A 166 -9.82 2.16 -9.49
CA LYS A 166 -9.40 2.80 -10.72
C LYS A 166 -9.27 4.31 -10.51
N ASP A 167 -8.09 4.87 -10.74
CA ASP A 167 -7.81 6.28 -10.51
C ASP A 167 -8.25 7.18 -11.69
N GLY A 168 -8.63 6.62 -12.82
CA GLY A 168 -9.00 7.35 -14.02
C GLY A 168 -9.96 6.57 -14.92
N ARG A 169 -10.07 6.98 -16.19
CA ARG A 169 -10.98 6.33 -17.16
C ARG A 169 -10.48 4.98 -17.68
N LYS A 170 -9.15 4.82 -17.81
CA LYS A 170 -8.54 3.61 -18.35
C LYS A 170 -8.48 2.52 -17.28
N ASN A 171 -8.62 1.26 -17.69
CA ASN A 171 -8.53 0.10 -16.83
C ASN A 171 -7.36 -0.81 -17.26
N ALA A 172 -6.87 -1.62 -16.34
CA ALA A 172 -5.90 -2.67 -16.59
C ALA A 172 -6.45 -4.04 -16.16
N PRO A 173 -6.03 -5.13 -16.82
CA PRO A 173 -6.42 -6.48 -16.40
C PRO A 173 -6.00 -6.76 -14.95
N VAL A 174 -6.91 -7.30 -14.16
CA VAL A 174 -6.69 -7.59 -12.73
C VAL A 174 -5.46 -8.48 -12.51
N GLU A 175 -5.22 -9.45 -13.39
CA GLU A 175 -4.05 -10.33 -13.28
C GLU A 175 -2.72 -9.57 -13.46
N LYS A 176 -2.68 -8.53 -14.29
CA LYS A 176 -1.51 -7.66 -14.40
C LYS A 176 -1.31 -6.83 -13.13
N LEU A 177 -2.39 -6.25 -12.60
CA LEU A 177 -2.36 -5.47 -11.35
C LEU A 177 -1.92 -6.33 -10.16
N LYS A 178 -2.46 -7.54 -10.05
CA LYS A 178 -2.07 -8.53 -9.05
C LYS A 178 -0.60 -8.92 -9.15
N SER A 179 -0.10 -9.14 -10.37
CA SER A 179 1.31 -9.44 -10.62
C SER A 179 2.22 -8.32 -10.16
N VAL A 180 1.87 -7.05 -10.45
CA VAL A 180 2.64 -5.87 -10.02
C VAL A 180 2.60 -5.71 -8.49
N LEU A 181 1.44 -5.90 -7.86
CA LEU A 181 1.33 -5.84 -6.40
C LEU A 181 2.19 -6.94 -5.74
N ALA A 182 2.14 -8.16 -6.28
CA ALA A 182 2.94 -9.26 -5.78
C ALA A 182 4.44 -9.03 -5.93
N ASP A 183 4.88 -8.43 -7.04
CA ASP A 183 6.28 -8.05 -7.26
C ASP A 183 6.76 -7.06 -6.18
N VAL A 184 5.97 -6.00 -5.92
CA VAL A 184 6.25 -5.02 -4.85
C VAL A 184 6.31 -5.69 -3.47
N LEU A 185 5.38 -6.58 -3.17
CA LEU A 185 5.35 -7.28 -1.89
C LEU A 185 6.54 -8.23 -1.73
N GLN A 186 6.97 -8.89 -2.80
CA GLN A 186 8.14 -9.76 -2.79
C GLN A 186 9.43 -8.96 -2.53
N ASP A 187 9.59 -7.81 -3.18
CA ASP A 187 10.72 -6.92 -2.96
C ASP A 187 10.81 -6.47 -1.48
N LEU A 188 9.69 -6.01 -0.91
CA LEU A 188 9.64 -5.58 0.48
C LEU A 188 9.87 -6.74 1.48
N ARG A 189 9.38 -7.94 1.14
CA ARG A 189 9.60 -9.15 1.93
C ARG A 189 11.07 -9.57 1.94
N LEU A 190 11.76 -9.51 0.78
CA LEU A 190 13.20 -9.76 0.66
C LEU A 190 14.02 -8.72 1.43
N GLN A 191 13.60 -7.46 1.46
CA GLN A 191 14.16 -6.39 2.28
C GLN A 191 13.85 -6.55 3.79
N LYS A 192 13.16 -7.61 4.19
CA LYS A 192 12.75 -7.87 5.58
C LYS A 192 11.86 -6.78 6.18
N LYS A 193 11.07 -6.05 5.35
CA LYS A 193 10.13 -5.02 5.81
C LYS A 193 8.79 -5.59 6.28
N CYS A 194 8.40 -6.76 5.75
CA CYS A 194 7.11 -7.38 6.08
C CYS A 194 7.15 -8.90 5.96
N TYR A 195 6.17 -9.53 6.57
CA TYR A 195 5.71 -10.88 6.25
C TYR A 195 4.47 -10.77 5.37
N VAL A 196 4.33 -11.71 4.42
CA VAL A 196 3.23 -11.72 3.46
C VAL A 196 2.67 -13.13 3.31
N ARG A 197 1.36 -13.27 3.44
CA ARG A 197 0.62 -14.50 3.17
C ARG A 197 -0.47 -14.28 2.15
N TYR A 198 -0.56 -15.18 1.19
CA TYR A 198 -1.61 -15.18 0.17
C TYR A 198 -2.85 -15.91 0.71
N GLU A 199 -3.93 -15.18 0.95
CA GLU A 199 -5.18 -15.71 1.48
C GLU A 199 -6.17 -15.97 0.33
N TYR A 200 -6.09 -17.18 -0.27
CA TYR A 200 -6.87 -17.54 -1.46
C TYR A 200 -8.37 -17.36 -1.26
N LYS A 201 -8.92 -17.89 -0.16
CA LYS A 201 -10.37 -17.82 0.14
C LYS A 201 -10.87 -16.40 0.39
N GLN A 202 -10.01 -15.50 0.82
CA GLN A 202 -10.36 -14.12 1.17
C GLN A 202 -10.04 -13.13 0.04
N GLY A 203 -9.30 -13.55 -0.97
CA GLY A 203 -8.93 -12.72 -2.10
C GLY A 203 -7.99 -11.57 -1.75
N CYS A 204 -7.15 -11.74 -0.71
CA CYS A 204 -6.24 -10.70 -0.24
C CYS A 204 -4.83 -11.23 0.06
N PHE A 205 -3.87 -10.31 0.12
CA PHE A 205 -2.59 -10.52 0.78
C PHE A 205 -2.72 -10.05 2.23
N HIS A 206 -2.39 -10.94 3.17
CA HIS A 206 -2.27 -10.68 4.59
C HIS A 206 -0.84 -10.23 4.89
N ILE A 207 -0.67 -9.00 5.38
CA ILE A 207 0.62 -8.31 5.47
C ILE A 207 0.84 -7.85 6.91
N THR A 208 1.98 -8.21 7.49
CA THR A 208 2.38 -7.78 8.84
C THR A 208 3.73 -7.09 8.77
N VAL A 209 3.86 -5.90 9.39
CA VAL A 209 5.16 -5.20 9.51
C VAL A 209 6.16 -6.04 10.31
N ARG A 210 7.45 -5.94 9.92
CA ARG A 210 8.50 -6.77 10.51
C ARG A 210 9.55 -5.96 11.26
#